data_4d2f9f7ada929be61062e9f2698b38d5
#
_entry.id   4d2f9f7ada929be61062e9f2698b38d5
#
_cell.length_a   1.000
_cell.length_b   1.000
_cell.length_c   1.000
_cell.angle_alpha   90.00
_cell.angle_beta   90.00
_cell.angle_gamma   90.00
#
_symmetry.space_group_name_H-M   'P 1'
#
loop_
_entity.id
_entity.type
_entity.pdbx_description
1 polymer ?
#
loop_
_entity_poly.entity_id
_entity_poly.type
_entity_poly.pdbx_seq_one_letter_code
_entity_poly.pdbx_strand_id
1 'polypeptide(L)'
;MINIENLIFRYPHTAVPVVNNVSFSVEQGHLAVLLGPNGSGKTTLFKCIAGLWRPENGRVLFNGRDIVNMSFRERAGLLAVVPQEHTPPFPYSVFEAVLMGRAPHVGLYAAPSAADEAVVMAALEVVGISPLAERCYTRISGGERQLVLIARALAQEAPLLLLDEPTSHLDFRNQHLVLETVRRVAAAKGLTVLMTLHDPNLASFFAHQIIMLKAGTIVSSGPPATVLTEDNLSDLYNIRIGVLESRNRRLIYPEAT
;
A
#
# COMPACT_ATOMS: atom_id res chain seq x y z
N MET A 1 15.09 -3.63 -1.43
CA MET A 1 14.40 -4.23 -2.58
C MET A 1 13.46 -5.32 -2.10
N ILE A 2 12.22 -5.35 -2.59
CA ILE A 2 11.29 -6.48 -2.37
C ILE A 2 11.19 -7.30 -3.66
N ASN A 3 11.28 -8.62 -3.55
CA ASN A 3 11.14 -9.58 -4.65
C ASN A 3 10.01 -10.55 -4.34
N ILE A 4 9.09 -10.68 -5.27
CA ILE A 4 8.05 -11.68 -5.28
C ILE A 4 8.42 -12.72 -6.34
N GLU A 5 8.47 -14.00 -5.98
CA GLU A 5 8.95 -15.08 -6.84
C GLU A 5 7.92 -16.20 -6.91
N ASN A 6 7.37 -16.43 -8.10
CA ASN A 6 6.47 -17.55 -8.44
C ASN A 6 5.33 -17.77 -7.44
N LEU A 7 4.73 -16.66 -6.97
CA LEU A 7 3.71 -16.70 -5.93
C LEU A 7 2.41 -17.28 -6.46
N ILE A 8 1.90 -18.31 -5.78
CA ILE A 8 0.63 -18.97 -6.09
C ILE A 8 -0.23 -18.99 -4.82
N PHE A 9 -1.46 -18.52 -4.95
CA PHE A 9 -2.43 -18.58 -3.87
C PHE A 9 -3.81 -19.01 -4.38
N ARG A 10 -4.45 -19.89 -3.64
CA ARG A 10 -5.80 -20.41 -3.88
C ARG A 10 -6.60 -20.35 -2.60
N TYR A 11 -7.87 -19.98 -2.70
CA TYR A 11 -8.77 -20.11 -1.56
C TYR A 11 -9.12 -21.60 -1.34
N PRO A 12 -9.39 -22.02 -0.09
CA PRO A 12 -9.90 -23.34 0.20
C PRO A 12 -11.13 -23.67 -0.69
N HIS A 13 -11.18 -24.89 -1.20
CA HIS A 13 -12.28 -25.40 -2.04
C HIS A 13 -12.45 -24.73 -3.41
N THR A 14 -11.49 -23.94 -3.90
CA THR A 14 -11.50 -23.43 -5.28
C THR A 14 -10.55 -24.21 -6.18
N ALA A 15 -10.97 -24.47 -7.43
CA ALA A 15 -10.14 -25.21 -8.38
C ALA A 15 -9.03 -24.32 -9.00
N VAL A 16 -9.30 -23.03 -9.16
CA VAL A 16 -8.41 -22.10 -9.86
C VAL A 16 -7.70 -21.19 -8.85
N PRO A 17 -6.37 -20.97 -8.96
CA PRO A 17 -5.65 -20.02 -8.13
C PRO A 17 -6.10 -18.60 -8.44
N VAL A 18 -6.27 -17.79 -7.39
CA VAL A 18 -6.58 -16.34 -7.50
C VAL A 18 -5.32 -15.53 -7.75
N VAL A 19 -4.17 -16.01 -7.28
CA VAL A 19 -2.84 -15.51 -7.65
C VAL A 19 -2.11 -16.68 -8.29
N ASN A 20 -1.65 -16.49 -9.53
CA ASN A 20 -1.12 -17.58 -10.35
C ASN A 20 0.25 -17.23 -10.91
N ASN A 21 1.29 -17.82 -10.33
CA ASN A 21 2.69 -17.68 -10.75
C ASN A 21 3.15 -16.21 -10.90
N VAL A 22 2.83 -15.39 -9.90
CA VAL A 22 3.16 -13.97 -9.89
C VAL A 22 4.62 -13.76 -9.48
N SER A 23 5.37 -13.02 -10.33
CA SER A 23 6.76 -12.64 -10.05
C SER A 23 6.99 -11.20 -10.46
N PHE A 24 7.56 -10.38 -9.56
CA PHE A 24 8.03 -9.03 -9.82
C PHE A 24 8.96 -8.55 -8.71
N SER A 25 9.65 -7.45 -8.95
CA SER A 25 10.48 -6.79 -7.94
C SER A 25 10.16 -5.30 -7.86
N VAL A 26 10.38 -4.71 -6.67
CA VAL A 26 10.35 -3.26 -6.46
C VAL A 26 11.66 -2.84 -5.83
N GLU A 27 12.30 -1.85 -6.44
CA GLU A 27 13.57 -1.32 -5.95
C GLU A 27 13.40 -0.61 -4.61
N GLN A 28 14.49 -0.56 -3.84
CA GLN A 28 14.50 0.16 -2.57
C GLN A 28 14.26 1.66 -2.81
N GLY A 29 13.41 2.26 -1.97
CA GLY A 29 13.06 3.67 -2.09
C GLY A 29 12.03 3.99 -3.18
N HIS A 30 11.61 3.00 -3.97
CA HIS A 30 10.60 3.20 -5.00
C HIS A 30 9.19 3.09 -4.43
N LEU A 31 8.29 3.87 -5.03
CA LEU A 31 6.86 3.75 -4.87
C LEU A 31 6.30 2.98 -6.05
N ALA A 32 5.84 1.75 -5.81
CA ALA A 32 5.22 0.89 -6.80
C ALA A 32 3.71 0.81 -6.60
N VAL A 33 2.98 0.77 -7.71
CA VAL A 33 1.51 0.64 -7.73
C VAL A 33 1.10 -0.67 -8.38
N LEU A 34 0.32 -1.48 -7.67
CA LEU A 34 -0.38 -2.62 -8.21
C LEU A 34 -1.72 -2.15 -8.78
N LEU A 35 -1.85 -2.20 -10.10
CA LEU A 35 -3.01 -1.74 -10.86
C LEU A 35 -3.75 -2.95 -11.46
N GLY A 36 -5.07 -2.87 -11.52
CA GLY A 36 -5.91 -3.91 -12.14
C GLY A 36 -7.39 -3.76 -11.80
N PRO A 37 -8.29 -4.39 -12.56
CA PRO A 37 -9.72 -4.32 -12.30
C PRO A 37 -10.10 -5.01 -10.99
N ASN A 38 -11.36 -4.81 -10.57
CA ASN A 38 -11.92 -5.54 -9.42
C ASN A 38 -11.91 -7.03 -9.72
N GLY A 39 -11.58 -7.83 -8.70
CA GLY A 39 -11.48 -9.29 -8.85
C GLY A 39 -10.19 -9.79 -9.52
N SER A 40 -9.26 -8.93 -9.91
CA SER A 40 -7.98 -9.38 -10.52
C SER A 40 -7.03 -10.09 -9.54
N GLY A 41 -7.30 -10.05 -8.22
CA GLY A 41 -6.48 -10.68 -7.19
C GLY A 41 -5.56 -9.72 -6.42
N LYS A 42 -5.67 -8.39 -6.58
CA LYS A 42 -4.80 -7.39 -5.92
C LYS A 42 -4.77 -7.54 -4.40
N THR A 43 -5.93 -7.52 -3.75
CA THR A 43 -6.03 -7.65 -2.28
C THR A 43 -5.51 -9.02 -1.81
N THR A 44 -5.75 -10.08 -2.59
CA THR A 44 -5.22 -11.44 -2.29
C THR A 44 -3.70 -11.44 -2.34
N LEU A 45 -3.13 -10.95 -3.45
CA LEU A 45 -1.68 -10.81 -3.63
C LEU A 45 -1.07 -9.94 -2.52
N PHE A 46 -1.69 -8.80 -2.22
CA PHE A 46 -1.28 -7.91 -1.15
C PHE A 46 -1.23 -8.60 0.22
N LYS A 47 -2.27 -9.37 0.57
CA LYS A 47 -2.32 -10.14 1.82
C LYS A 47 -1.25 -11.24 1.89
N CYS A 48 -0.92 -11.87 0.76
CA CYS A 48 0.19 -12.81 0.67
C CYS A 48 1.54 -12.10 0.89
N ILE A 49 1.75 -10.95 0.24
CA ILE A 49 2.97 -10.13 0.41
C ILE A 49 3.09 -9.64 1.85
N ALA A 50 1.99 -9.23 2.48
CA ALA A 50 1.97 -8.84 3.89
C ALA A 50 2.20 -10.01 4.87
N GLY A 51 2.23 -11.25 4.36
CA GLY A 51 2.35 -12.48 5.16
C GLY A 51 1.12 -12.73 6.04
N LEU A 52 -0.02 -12.12 5.72
CA LEU A 52 -1.31 -12.38 6.38
C LEU A 52 -1.91 -13.70 5.88
N TRP A 53 -1.67 -14.03 4.62
CA TRP A 53 -2.08 -15.29 4.01
C TRP A 53 -0.85 -16.04 3.49
N ARG A 54 -0.82 -17.34 3.75
CA ARG A 54 0.29 -18.19 3.33
C ARG A 54 0.05 -18.66 1.89
N PRO A 55 0.94 -18.34 0.93
CA PRO A 55 0.83 -18.84 -0.43
C PRO A 55 1.07 -20.36 -0.48
N GLU A 56 0.50 -21.02 -1.49
CA GLU A 56 0.76 -22.46 -1.77
C GLU A 56 2.19 -22.67 -2.27
N ASN A 57 2.70 -21.71 -3.06
CA ASN A 57 4.04 -21.73 -3.62
C ASN A 57 4.58 -20.33 -3.76
N GLY A 58 5.89 -20.24 -3.94
CA GLY A 58 6.61 -18.99 -4.14
C GLY A 58 7.17 -18.40 -2.85
N ARG A 59 7.84 -17.25 -3.00
CA ARG A 59 8.52 -16.55 -1.89
C ARG A 59 8.27 -15.04 -2.00
N VAL A 60 8.30 -14.40 -0.85
CA VAL A 60 8.31 -12.94 -0.74
C VAL A 60 9.57 -12.55 0.03
N LEU A 61 10.54 -11.98 -0.68
CA LEU A 61 11.84 -11.66 -0.13
C LEU A 61 11.96 -10.13 0.04
N PHE A 62 12.27 -9.68 1.24
CA PHE A 62 12.67 -8.29 1.49
C PHE A 62 14.15 -8.24 1.89
N ASN A 63 14.97 -7.58 1.07
CA ASN A 63 16.42 -7.56 1.21
C ASN A 63 17.02 -8.98 1.41
N GLY A 64 16.54 -9.95 0.62
CA GLY A 64 16.97 -11.35 0.65
C GLY A 64 16.37 -12.21 1.78
N ARG A 65 15.58 -11.63 2.70
CA ARG A 65 14.93 -12.34 3.80
C ARG A 65 13.49 -12.71 3.44
N ASP A 66 13.12 -13.98 3.58
CA ASP A 66 11.76 -14.47 3.29
C ASP A 66 10.79 -14.07 4.43
N ILE A 67 9.93 -13.09 4.14
CA ILE A 67 9.00 -12.52 5.13
C ILE A 67 7.80 -13.41 5.43
N VAL A 68 7.46 -14.35 4.57
CA VAL A 68 6.32 -15.28 4.80
C VAL A 68 6.63 -16.25 5.95
N ASN A 69 7.89 -16.66 6.07
CA ASN A 69 8.35 -17.61 7.08
C ASN A 69 8.83 -16.97 8.40
N MET A 70 8.77 -15.63 8.51
CA MET A 70 9.14 -14.91 9.73
C MET A 70 8.03 -14.95 10.78
N SER A 71 8.43 -14.87 12.04
CA SER A 71 7.51 -14.57 13.14
C SER A 71 6.82 -13.21 12.92
N PHE A 72 5.66 -13.02 13.53
CA PHE A 72 4.94 -11.74 13.44
C PHE A 72 5.80 -10.54 13.86
N ARG A 73 6.58 -10.69 14.95
CA ARG A 73 7.43 -9.62 15.47
C ARG A 73 8.59 -9.27 14.53
N GLU A 74 9.26 -10.27 13.96
CA GLU A 74 10.33 -10.05 12.98
C GLU A 74 9.80 -9.36 11.74
N ARG A 75 8.65 -9.83 11.21
CA ARG A 75 7.99 -9.25 10.07
C ARG A 75 7.55 -7.81 10.32
N ALA A 76 7.00 -7.52 11.50
CA ALA A 76 6.62 -6.16 11.89
C ALA A 76 7.80 -5.18 11.95
N GLY A 77 9.03 -5.65 12.19
CA GLY A 77 10.24 -4.82 12.05
C GLY A 77 10.64 -4.52 10.60
N LEU A 78 10.05 -5.19 9.62
CA LEU A 78 10.41 -5.04 8.20
C LEU A 78 9.31 -4.40 7.36
N LEU A 79 8.04 -4.63 7.68
CA LEU A 79 6.91 -4.10 6.92
C LEU A 79 5.81 -3.57 7.83
N ALA A 80 5.23 -2.45 7.40
CA ALA A 80 4.02 -1.88 7.98
C ALA A 80 2.88 -1.94 6.96
N VAL A 81 1.65 -2.18 7.43
CA VAL A 81 0.47 -2.32 6.59
C VAL A 81 -0.56 -1.25 6.93
N VAL A 82 -1.02 -0.55 5.90
CA VAL A 82 -2.19 0.33 5.95
C VAL A 82 -3.33 -0.40 5.24
N PRO A 83 -4.34 -0.88 5.96
CA PRO A 83 -5.48 -1.58 5.35
C PRO A 83 -6.44 -0.59 4.67
N GLN A 84 -7.25 -1.08 3.76
CA GLN A 84 -8.28 -0.31 3.05
C GLN A 84 -9.31 0.30 4.02
N GLU A 85 -9.76 -0.48 4.98
CA GLU A 85 -10.71 -0.05 6.00
C GLU A 85 -10.17 -0.36 7.40
N HIS A 86 -10.44 0.55 8.32
CA HIS A 86 -10.13 0.37 9.73
C HIS A 86 -11.24 0.99 10.57
N THR A 87 -12.01 0.12 11.23
CA THR A 87 -12.99 0.52 12.22
C THR A 87 -12.45 0.15 13.60
N PRO A 88 -12.06 1.12 14.43
CA PRO A 88 -11.57 0.83 15.76
C PRO A 88 -12.70 0.31 16.64
N PRO A 89 -12.48 -0.70 17.49
CA PRO A 89 -13.48 -1.24 18.39
C PRO A 89 -13.85 -0.27 19.55
N PHE A 90 -13.01 0.72 19.80
CA PHE A 90 -13.17 1.70 20.88
C PHE A 90 -12.91 3.13 20.38
N PRO A 91 -13.42 4.16 21.07
CA PRO A 91 -13.26 5.56 20.69
C PRO A 91 -11.88 6.12 21.12
N TYR A 92 -10.82 5.52 20.60
CA TYR A 92 -9.44 5.99 20.84
C TYR A 92 -9.23 7.42 20.35
N SER A 93 -8.30 8.15 20.98
CA SER A 93 -7.74 9.38 20.40
C SER A 93 -6.89 9.06 19.16
N VAL A 94 -6.62 10.07 18.35
CA VAL A 94 -5.70 9.95 17.21
C VAL A 94 -4.31 9.52 17.70
N PHE A 95 -3.84 10.12 18.79
CA PHE A 95 -2.57 9.75 19.42
C PHE A 95 -2.52 8.26 19.78
N GLU A 96 -3.52 7.75 20.49
CA GLU A 96 -3.60 6.34 20.89
C GLU A 96 -3.65 5.40 19.67
N ALA A 97 -4.40 5.80 18.62
CA ALA A 97 -4.47 5.02 17.38
C ALA A 97 -3.10 4.91 16.69
N VAL A 98 -2.29 5.98 16.71
CA VAL A 98 -0.92 5.97 16.16
C VAL A 98 0.04 5.22 17.09
N LEU A 99 -0.13 5.33 18.41
CA LEU A 99 0.68 4.63 19.41
C LEU A 99 0.61 3.10 19.25
N MET A 100 -0.50 2.56 18.77
CA MET A 100 -0.60 1.12 18.42
C MET A 100 0.44 0.69 17.38
N GLY A 101 0.96 1.62 16.56
CA GLY A 101 2.08 1.36 15.65
C GLY A 101 3.37 0.98 16.35
N ARG A 102 3.51 1.33 17.65
CA ARG A 102 4.69 0.99 18.47
C ARG A 102 4.64 -0.42 19.05
N ALA A 103 3.52 -1.14 18.92
CA ALA A 103 3.36 -2.49 19.50
C ALA A 103 4.52 -3.47 19.23
N PRO A 104 5.18 -3.50 18.05
CA PRO A 104 6.33 -4.36 17.81
C PRO A 104 7.56 -4.01 18.66
N HIS A 105 7.68 -2.77 19.11
CA HIS A 105 8.81 -2.24 19.90
C HIS A 105 8.59 -2.35 21.40
N VAL A 106 7.32 -2.39 21.83
CA VAL A 106 6.94 -2.51 23.24
C VAL A 106 6.95 -3.97 23.66
N GLY A 107 7.50 -4.26 24.84
CA GLY A 107 7.48 -5.62 25.40
C GLY A 107 6.06 -6.09 25.70
N LEU A 108 5.82 -7.41 25.69
CA LEU A 108 4.48 -8.01 25.85
C LEU A 108 3.72 -7.54 27.10
N TYR A 109 4.44 -7.21 28.16
CA TYR A 109 3.89 -6.74 29.44
C TYR A 109 4.34 -5.33 29.82
N ALA A 110 4.95 -4.61 28.88
CA ALA A 110 5.43 -3.26 29.11
C ALA A 110 4.41 -2.22 28.63
N ALA A 111 4.39 -1.07 29.25
CA ALA A 111 3.72 0.13 28.72
C ALA A 111 4.63 0.84 27.72
N PRO A 112 4.05 1.58 26.74
CA PRO A 112 4.82 2.47 25.89
C PRO A 112 5.65 3.47 26.71
N SER A 113 6.86 3.74 26.25
CA SER A 113 7.78 4.68 26.86
C SER A 113 7.61 6.10 26.33
N ALA A 114 8.18 7.09 27.01
CA ALA A 114 8.24 8.48 26.50
C ALA A 114 8.95 8.57 25.13
N ALA A 115 9.88 7.66 24.83
CA ALA A 115 10.50 7.57 23.52
C ALA A 115 9.50 7.12 22.44
N ASP A 116 8.61 6.16 22.76
CA ASP A 116 7.53 5.73 21.86
C ASP A 116 6.54 6.85 21.61
N GLU A 117 6.18 7.62 22.64
CA GLU A 117 5.30 8.80 22.51
C GLU A 117 5.94 9.88 21.62
N ALA A 118 7.23 10.12 21.76
CA ALA A 118 7.96 11.06 20.88
C ALA A 118 7.94 10.62 19.41
N VAL A 119 8.09 9.32 19.13
CA VAL A 119 7.98 8.76 17.77
C VAL A 119 6.56 8.98 17.20
N VAL A 120 5.52 8.78 18.03
CA VAL A 120 4.13 9.04 17.65
C VAL A 120 3.92 10.51 17.27
N MET A 121 4.38 11.44 18.11
CA MET A 121 4.24 12.87 17.81
C MET A 121 4.98 13.26 16.54
N ALA A 122 6.20 12.76 16.33
CA ALA A 122 6.95 12.97 15.10
C ALA A 122 6.22 12.39 13.86
N ALA A 123 5.58 11.24 13.99
CA ALA A 123 4.79 10.66 12.90
C ALA A 123 3.56 11.51 12.56
N LEU A 124 2.85 12.03 13.56
CA LEU A 124 1.71 12.94 13.39
C LEU A 124 2.14 14.27 12.73
N GLU A 125 3.30 14.81 13.12
CA GLU A 125 3.86 16.02 12.54
C GLU A 125 4.22 15.83 11.07
N VAL A 126 4.91 14.75 10.74
CA VAL A 126 5.33 14.40 9.38
C VAL A 126 4.15 14.29 8.42
N VAL A 127 3.01 13.75 8.85
CA VAL A 127 1.79 13.68 8.02
C VAL A 127 0.91 14.95 8.13
N GLY A 128 1.23 15.89 9.03
CA GLY A 128 0.57 17.18 9.14
C GLY A 128 -0.75 17.16 9.95
N ILE A 129 -0.93 16.21 10.86
CA ILE A 129 -2.15 16.06 11.67
C ILE A 129 -1.93 16.15 13.17
N SER A 130 -0.77 16.69 13.64
CA SER A 130 -0.50 16.88 15.08
C SER A 130 -1.62 17.61 15.83
N PRO A 131 -2.32 18.64 15.26
CA PRO A 131 -3.42 19.30 15.97
C PRO A 131 -4.61 18.39 16.26
N LEU A 132 -4.68 17.21 15.66
CA LEU A 132 -5.75 16.22 15.87
C LEU A 132 -5.42 15.20 16.96
N ALA A 133 -4.23 15.21 17.56
CA ALA A 133 -3.73 14.18 18.47
C ALA A 133 -4.74 13.76 19.54
N GLU A 134 -5.37 14.75 20.20
CA GLU A 134 -6.35 14.54 21.27
C GLU A 134 -7.79 14.29 20.77
N ARG A 135 -8.03 14.43 19.45
CA ARG A 135 -9.37 14.19 18.91
C ARG A 135 -9.70 12.70 18.88
N CYS A 136 -10.95 12.39 19.10
CA CYS A 136 -11.45 11.02 18.93
C CYS A 136 -11.36 10.61 17.45
N TYR A 137 -10.72 9.47 17.17
CA TYR A 137 -10.53 8.91 15.83
C TYR A 137 -11.84 8.75 15.04
N THR A 138 -12.95 8.45 15.73
CA THR A 138 -14.24 8.29 15.07
C THR A 138 -14.92 9.61 14.69
N ARG A 139 -14.39 10.76 15.17
CA ARG A 139 -14.95 12.10 14.96
C ARG A 139 -14.14 12.97 14.00
N ILE A 140 -13.24 12.37 13.24
CA ILE A 140 -12.46 13.02 12.19
C ILE A 140 -12.93 12.60 10.80
N SER A 141 -12.60 13.36 9.77
CA SER A 141 -12.97 13.08 8.37
C SER A 141 -12.30 11.81 7.83
N GLY A 142 -12.82 11.27 6.71
CA GLY A 142 -12.23 10.10 6.05
C GLY A 142 -10.78 10.31 5.63
N GLY A 143 -10.45 11.48 5.07
CA GLY A 143 -9.07 11.83 4.71
C GLY A 143 -8.13 11.93 5.91
N GLU A 144 -8.60 12.54 7.01
CA GLU A 144 -7.83 12.59 8.26
C GLU A 144 -7.62 11.19 8.86
N ARG A 145 -8.65 10.31 8.81
CA ARG A 145 -8.48 8.91 9.24
C ARG A 145 -7.41 8.18 8.44
N GLN A 146 -7.37 8.40 7.13
CA GLN A 146 -6.35 7.79 6.29
C GLN A 146 -4.95 8.28 6.65
N LEU A 147 -4.78 9.58 6.93
CA LEU A 147 -3.51 10.13 7.42
C LEU A 147 -3.12 9.55 8.78
N VAL A 148 -4.08 9.30 9.69
CA VAL A 148 -3.82 8.62 10.97
C VAL A 148 -3.31 7.19 10.75
N LEU A 149 -3.88 6.43 9.80
CA LEU A 149 -3.41 5.09 9.49
C LEU A 149 -1.99 5.11 8.90
N ILE A 150 -1.67 6.10 8.07
CA ILE A 150 -0.32 6.32 7.56
C ILE A 150 0.63 6.68 8.71
N ALA A 151 0.26 7.61 9.60
CA ALA A 151 1.06 7.95 10.77
C ALA A 151 1.34 6.74 11.66
N ARG A 152 0.32 5.88 11.89
CA ARG A 152 0.47 4.63 12.62
C ARG A 152 1.50 3.69 11.98
N ALA A 153 1.44 3.56 10.65
CA ALA A 153 2.40 2.74 9.92
C ALA A 153 3.82 3.34 9.96
N LEU A 154 3.94 4.66 9.93
CA LEU A 154 5.24 5.35 10.07
C LEU A 154 5.81 5.25 11.48
N ALA A 155 4.97 5.26 12.52
CA ALA A 155 5.38 5.05 13.91
C ALA A 155 5.94 3.64 14.15
N GLN A 156 5.63 2.68 13.30
CA GLN A 156 6.22 1.34 13.32
C GLN A 156 7.68 1.32 12.85
N GLU A 157 8.17 2.37 12.16
CA GLU A 157 9.55 2.52 11.66
C GLU A 157 10.02 1.38 10.75
N ALA A 158 9.10 0.70 10.07
CA ALA A 158 9.42 -0.35 9.12
C ALA A 158 9.87 0.24 7.76
N PRO A 159 10.91 -0.34 7.10
CA PRO A 159 11.42 0.17 5.83
C PRO A 159 10.54 -0.13 4.60
N LEU A 160 9.58 -1.05 4.71
CA LEU A 160 8.61 -1.37 3.67
C LEU A 160 7.21 -0.97 4.14
N LEU A 161 6.53 -0.15 3.34
CA LEU A 161 5.17 0.30 3.58
C LEU A 161 4.22 -0.31 2.54
N LEU A 162 3.24 -1.06 2.99
CA LEU A 162 2.19 -1.65 2.18
C LEU A 162 0.88 -0.89 2.41
N LEU A 163 0.24 -0.37 1.34
CA LEU A 163 -1.04 0.34 1.43
C LEU A 163 -2.09 -0.33 0.54
N ASP A 164 -3.17 -0.81 1.14
CA ASP A 164 -4.28 -1.40 0.38
C ASP A 164 -5.34 -0.34 0.13
N GLU A 165 -5.42 0.12 -1.13
CA GLU A 165 -6.38 1.13 -1.61
C GLU A 165 -6.47 2.40 -0.74
N PRO A 166 -5.34 3.10 -0.50
CA PRO A 166 -5.29 4.21 0.46
C PRO A 166 -6.15 5.42 0.08
N THR A 167 -6.72 5.43 -1.11
CA THR A 167 -7.55 6.53 -1.63
C THR A 167 -9.03 6.17 -1.79
N SER A 168 -9.43 4.94 -1.43
CA SER A 168 -10.82 4.50 -1.51
C SER A 168 -11.72 5.37 -0.64
N HIS A 169 -12.89 5.72 -1.17
CA HIS A 169 -13.91 6.54 -0.49
C HIS A 169 -13.48 7.97 -0.14
N LEU A 170 -12.38 8.46 -0.68
CA LEU A 170 -11.92 9.83 -0.52
C LEU A 170 -12.34 10.69 -1.72
N ASP A 171 -12.65 11.95 -1.47
CA ASP A 171 -12.82 12.95 -2.52
C ASP A 171 -11.49 13.28 -3.23
N PHE A 172 -11.58 13.93 -4.38
CA PHE A 172 -10.43 14.25 -5.23
C PHE A 172 -9.30 14.96 -4.49
N ARG A 173 -9.63 15.94 -3.62
CA ARG A 173 -8.64 16.68 -2.83
C ARG A 173 -7.90 15.76 -1.85
N ASN A 174 -8.66 14.96 -1.11
CA ASN A 174 -8.11 14.07 -0.08
C ASN A 174 -7.30 12.93 -0.70
N GLN A 175 -7.70 12.39 -1.86
CA GLN A 175 -6.90 11.41 -2.61
C GLN A 175 -5.50 11.95 -2.93
N HIS A 176 -5.41 13.16 -3.47
CA HIS A 176 -4.12 13.80 -3.79
C HIS A 176 -3.31 14.10 -2.55
N LEU A 177 -3.94 14.64 -1.49
CA LEU A 177 -3.28 14.93 -0.23
C LEU A 177 -2.63 13.68 0.39
N VAL A 178 -3.36 12.57 0.42
CA VAL A 178 -2.87 11.28 0.95
C VAL A 178 -1.69 10.77 0.14
N LEU A 179 -1.81 10.69 -1.20
CA LEU A 179 -0.74 10.17 -2.06
C LEU A 179 0.50 11.08 -2.07
N GLU A 180 0.32 12.40 -2.05
CA GLU A 180 1.43 13.34 -1.95
C GLU A 180 2.15 13.21 -0.61
N THR A 181 1.40 13.02 0.49
CA THR A 181 1.98 12.76 1.81
C THR A 181 2.79 11.47 1.81
N VAL A 182 2.25 10.37 1.26
CA VAL A 182 2.98 9.10 1.12
C VAL A 182 4.26 9.29 0.31
N ARG A 183 4.18 9.94 -0.87
CA ARG A 183 5.33 10.19 -1.74
C ARG A 183 6.42 10.98 -1.05
N ARG A 184 6.04 12.10 -0.42
CA ARG A 184 6.96 13.00 0.31
C ARG A 184 7.66 12.27 1.46
N VAL A 185 6.91 11.52 2.26
CA VAL A 185 7.45 10.79 3.41
C VAL A 185 8.32 9.61 2.97
N ALA A 186 7.90 8.88 1.94
CA ALA A 186 8.69 7.78 1.38
C ALA A 186 10.04 8.28 0.88
N ALA A 187 10.07 9.38 0.12
CA ALA A 187 11.31 10.00 -0.36
C ALA A 187 12.20 10.50 0.80
N ALA A 188 11.62 11.19 1.79
CA ALA A 188 12.38 11.74 2.92
C ALA A 188 12.99 10.65 3.83
N LYS A 189 12.32 9.50 3.98
CA LYS A 189 12.76 8.39 4.85
C LYS A 189 13.38 7.22 4.09
N GLY A 190 13.46 7.26 2.77
CA GLY A 190 13.97 6.16 1.93
C GLY A 190 13.11 4.90 2.01
N LEU A 191 11.79 5.04 2.22
CA LEU A 191 10.90 3.91 2.35
C LEU A 191 10.61 3.28 0.98
N THR A 192 10.56 1.96 0.92
CA THR A 192 9.97 1.25 -0.21
C THR A 192 8.46 1.18 0.01
N VAL A 193 7.68 1.54 -1.00
CA VAL A 193 6.21 1.55 -0.92
C VAL A 193 5.62 0.67 -2.00
N LEU A 194 4.72 -0.22 -1.62
CA LEU A 194 3.85 -0.93 -2.55
C LEU A 194 2.40 -0.62 -2.18
N MET A 195 1.63 -0.08 -3.12
CA MET A 195 0.23 0.22 -2.89
C MET A 195 -0.67 -0.32 -4.00
N THR A 196 -1.91 -0.61 -3.67
CA THR A 196 -2.96 -0.88 -4.65
C THR A 196 -3.71 0.40 -4.98
N LEU A 197 -3.99 0.64 -6.25
CA LEU A 197 -4.86 1.73 -6.71
C LEU A 197 -5.83 1.22 -7.78
N HIS A 198 -6.96 1.91 -7.93
CA HIS A 198 -7.92 1.66 -9.01
C HIS A 198 -7.78 2.64 -10.17
N ASP A 199 -7.40 3.88 -9.88
CA ASP A 199 -7.31 4.95 -10.87
C ASP A 199 -5.92 4.94 -11.54
N PRO A 200 -5.83 4.64 -12.85
CA PRO A 200 -4.57 4.65 -13.58
C PRO A 200 -3.99 6.06 -13.71
N ASN A 201 -4.79 7.13 -13.63
CA ASN A 201 -4.28 8.49 -13.61
C ASN A 201 -3.51 8.77 -12.33
N LEU A 202 -4.04 8.39 -11.16
CA LEU A 202 -3.31 8.51 -9.89
C LEU A 202 -2.02 7.67 -9.93
N ALA A 203 -2.07 6.45 -10.47
CA ALA A 203 -0.88 5.63 -10.65
C ALA A 203 0.17 6.32 -11.54
N SER A 204 -0.25 6.92 -12.66
CA SER A 204 0.62 7.70 -13.56
C SER A 204 1.31 8.87 -12.85
N PHE A 205 0.62 9.55 -11.92
CA PHE A 205 1.13 10.73 -11.23
C PHE A 205 2.13 10.40 -10.11
N PHE A 206 1.93 9.31 -9.41
CA PHE A 206 2.63 9.06 -8.14
C PHE A 206 3.62 7.89 -8.19
N ALA A 207 3.45 6.92 -9.09
CA ALA A 207 4.28 5.73 -9.13
C ALA A 207 5.63 5.94 -9.83
N HIS A 208 6.68 5.31 -9.29
CA HIS A 208 7.92 5.06 -10.00
C HIS A 208 7.81 3.79 -10.86
N GLN A 209 7.00 2.83 -10.42
CA GLN A 209 6.76 1.56 -11.09
C GLN A 209 5.28 1.19 -11.01
N ILE A 210 4.73 0.66 -12.08
CA ILE A 210 3.38 0.10 -12.13
C ILE A 210 3.49 -1.40 -12.43
N ILE A 211 2.71 -2.19 -11.72
CA ILE A 211 2.56 -3.63 -11.91
C ILE A 211 1.09 -3.88 -12.26
N MET A 212 0.81 -4.34 -13.47
CA MET A 212 -0.55 -4.61 -13.93
C MET A 212 -0.93 -6.06 -13.66
N LEU A 213 -1.98 -6.27 -12.89
CA LEU A 213 -2.52 -7.59 -12.53
C LEU A 213 -3.87 -7.82 -13.21
N LYS A 214 -3.97 -8.89 -14.01
CA LYS A 214 -5.20 -9.34 -14.67
C LYS A 214 -5.42 -10.81 -14.38
N ALA A 215 -6.59 -11.16 -13.87
CA ALA A 215 -6.97 -12.56 -13.59
C ALA A 215 -5.88 -13.38 -12.86
N GLY A 216 -5.27 -12.78 -11.85
CA GLY A 216 -4.25 -13.43 -11.01
C GLY A 216 -2.84 -13.49 -11.59
N THR A 217 -2.58 -12.93 -12.77
CA THR A 217 -1.27 -12.92 -13.44
C THR A 217 -0.78 -11.50 -13.72
N ILE A 218 0.54 -11.30 -13.74
CA ILE A 218 1.13 -10.03 -14.16
C ILE A 218 1.13 -9.96 -15.69
N VAL A 219 0.49 -8.93 -16.25
CA VAL A 219 0.43 -8.70 -17.71
C VAL A 219 1.48 -7.68 -18.17
N SER A 220 1.86 -6.74 -17.30
CA SER A 220 2.91 -5.75 -17.59
C SER A 220 3.48 -5.20 -16.29
N SER A 221 4.78 -4.86 -16.29
CA SER A 221 5.45 -4.22 -15.14
C SER A 221 6.59 -3.33 -15.62
N GLY A 222 6.70 -2.13 -15.06
CA GLY A 222 7.75 -1.17 -15.39
C GLY A 222 7.40 0.26 -15.04
N PRO A 223 8.19 1.24 -15.51
CA PRO A 223 7.88 2.66 -15.35
C PRO A 223 6.53 3.05 -15.96
N PRO A 224 5.81 4.05 -15.43
CA PRO A 224 4.52 4.48 -15.97
C PRO A 224 4.56 4.77 -17.48
N ALA A 225 5.64 5.37 -17.97
CA ALA A 225 5.79 5.72 -19.38
C ALA A 225 5.81 4.50 -20.34
N THR A 226 6.24 3.34 -19.87
CA THR A 226 6.30 2.12 -20.71
C THR A 226 5.10 1.20 -20.52
N VAL A 227 4.45 1.26 -19.36
CA VAL A 227 3.37 0.34 -19.00
C VAL A 227 1.99 0.91 -19.31
N LEU A 228 1.77 2.22 -19.11
CA LEU A 228 0.47 2.87 -19.36
C LEU A 228 0.32 3.21 -20.85
N THR A 229 0.18 2.20 -21.69
CA THR A 229 -0.15 2.32 -23.11
C THR A 229 -1.62 2.03 -23.36
N GLU A 230 -2.17 2.50 -24.48
CA GLU A 230 -3.57 2.26 -24.90
C GLU A 230 -3.85 0.75 -24.97
N ASP A 231 -2.94 -0.02 -25.57
CA ASP A 231 -3.07 -1.48 -25.70
C ASP A 231 -3.10 -2.18 -24.35
N ASN A 232 -2.12 -1.89 -23.46
CA ASN A 232 -2.03 -2.51 -22.15
C ASN A 232 -3.26 -2.18 -21.28
N LEU A 233 -3.70 -0.92 -21.30
CA LEU A 233 -4.84 -0.47 -20.52
C LEU A 233 -6.15 -1.02 -21.08
N SER A 234 -6.30 -1.03 -22.41
CA SER A 234 -7.50 -1.58 -23.05
C SER A 234 -7.62 -3.08 -22.80
N ASP A 235 -6.51 -3.82 -22.86
CA ASP A 235 -6.49 -5.24 -22.47
C ASP A 235 -6.81 -5.42 -20.99
N LEU A 236 -6.17 -4.63 -20.09
CA LEU A 236 -6.37 -4.74 -18.66
C LEU A 236 -7.83 -4.55 -18.25
N TYR A 237 -8.50 -3.53 -18.79
CA TYR A 237 -9.86 -3.16 -18.39
C TYR A 237 -10.96 -3.70 -19.32
N ASN A 238 -10.60 -4.36 -20.43
CA ASN A 238 -11.52 -4.84 -21.48
C ASN A 238 -12.44 -3.75 -22.06
N ILE A 239 -11.94 -2.53 -22.21
CA ILE A 239 -12.60 -1.38 -22.84
C ILE A 239 -11.57 -0.63 -23.69
N ARG A 240 -12.02 0.13 -24.69
CA ARG A 240 -11.11 1.01 -25.43
C ARG A 240 -10.69 2.17 -24.55
N ILE A 241 -9.38 2.40 -24.46
CA ILE A 241 -8.78 3.46 -23.64
C ILE A 241 -7.83 4.26 -24.52
N GLY A 242 -8.02 5.59 -24.50
CA GLY A 242 -7.09 6.55 -25.07
C GLY A 242 -6.12 7.08 -24.03
N VAL A 243 -4.90 7.42 -24.49
CA VAL A 243 -3.84 8.02 -23.67
C VAL A 243 -3.38 9.32 -24.30
N LEU A 244 -3.64 10.44 -23.62
CA LEU A 244 -3.14 11.76 -24.03
C LEU A 244 -1.87 12.11 -23.26
N GLU A 245 -0.84 12.51 -23.98
CA GLU A 245 0.38 13.07 -23.38
C GLU A 245 0.24 14.59 -23.27
N SER A 246 0.33 15.12 -22.05
CA SER A 246 0.31 16.56 -21.79
C SER A 246 1.37 16.92 -20.75
N ARG A 247 2.27 17.84 -21.07
CA ARG A 247 3.32 18.37 -20.17
C ARG A 247 4.09 17.27 -19.44
N ASN A 248 4.55 16.24 -20.17
CA ASN A 248 5.25 15.07 -19.60
C ASN A 248 4.41 14.19 -18.67
N ARG A 249 3.08 14.23 -18.80
CA ARG A 249 2.11 13.43 -18.03
C ARG A 249 1.16 12.72 -18.98
N ARG A 250 0.67 11.56 -18.57
CA ARG A 250 -0.34 10.79 -19.31
C ARG A 250 -1.69 10.95 -18.63
N LEU A 251 -2.67 11.37 -19.43
CA LEU A 251 -4.07 11.38 -19.06
C LEU A 251 -4.75 10.19 -19.75
N ILE A 252 -5.34 9.33 -18.94
CA ILE A 252 -5.97 8.09 -19.35
C ILE A 252 -7.48 8.29 -19.30
N TYR A 253 -8.16 7.99 -20.40
CA TYR A 253 -9.60 8.19 -20.53
C TYR A 253 -10.25 7.05 -21.32
N PRO A 254 -11.49 6.64 -21.00
CA PRO A 254 -12.22 5.70 -21.84
C PRO A 254 -12.63 6.37 -23.14
N GLU A 255 -12.45 5.68 -24.28
CA GLU A 255 -13.00 6.14 -25.55
C GLU A 255 -14.50 5.83 -25.60
N ALA A 256 -15.28 6.77 -26.17
CA ALA A 256 -16.69 6.54 -26.44
C ALA A 256 -16.83 5.43 -27.50
N THR A 257 -17.64 4.43 -27.22
CA THR A 257 -18.02 3.36 -28.17
C THR A 257 -18.99 3.87 -29.21
#